data_1a0b69a165dc2a72a405b7a09a58fa35
#
_entry.id   1a0b69a165dc2a72a405b7a09a58fa35
#
_cell.length_a   1.000
_cell.length_b   1.000
_cell.length_c   1.000
_cell.angle_alpha   90.00
_cell.angle_beta   90.00
_cell.angle_gamma   90.00
#
_symmetry.space_group_name_H-M   'P 1'
#
loop_
_entity.id
_entity.type
_entity.pdbx_description
1 polymer ?
#
loop_
_entity_poly.entity_id
_entity_poly.type
_entity_poly.pdbx_seq_one_letter_code
_entity_poly.pdbx_strand_id
1 'polypeptide(L)'
;MPYLQLDLPGQFSVEVKKKLARRMGDIFAEIMETTPEQVTVAFRELGEGGIWRCGHGEPDPAALLMCDIRRGRPTSQRAKLAEALVDACVKALDLKANRLSVEFTQHAGDEMYKMERGGFNGDFEKTKVHTYTTTIIFVGT
;
A
#
# COMPACT_ATOMS: atom_id res chain seq x y z
N MET A 1 2.71 10.08 1.80
CA MET A 1 1.27 10.11 1.47
C MET A 1 0.90 8.91 0.62
N PRO A 2 0.86 7.73 1.21
CA PRO A 2 0.56 6.51 0.45
C PRO A 2 -0.91 6.38 0.11
N TYR A 3 -1.16 5.78 -1.05
CA TYR A 3 -2.50 5.51 -1.51
C TYR A 3 -2.61 4.03 -1.85
N LEU A 4 -3.48 3.33 -1.15
CA LEU A 4 -3.71 1.91 -1.35
C LEU A 4 -5.07 1.73 -1.99
N GLN A 5 -5.10 1.12 -3.17
CA GLN A 5 -6.34 0.93 -3.91
C GLN A 5 -6.56 -0.55 -4.14
N LEU A 6 -7.72 -1.04 -3.69
CA LEU A 6 -8.07 -2.43 -3.84
C LEU A 6 -9.21 -2.54 -4.85
N ASP A 7 -8.91 -3.18 -5.98
CA ASP A 7 -9.91 -3.47 -7.02
C ASP A 7 -10.51 -4.85 -6.74
N LEU A 8 -11.83 -4.91 -6.66
CA LEU A 8 -12.54 -6.08 -6.16
C LEU A 8 -13.59 -6.60 -7.13
N PRO A 9 -13.80 -7.92 -7.18
CA PRO A 9 -14.77 -8.55 -8.08
C PRO A 9 -16.18 -8.63 -7.48
N GLY A 10 -16.55 -7.78 -6.58
CA GLY A 10 -17.88 -7.83 -5.97
C GLY A 10 -18.12 -6.61 -5.15
N GLN A 11 -19.09 -6.69 -4.27
CA GLN A 11 -19.45 -5.60 -3.38
C GLN A 11 -19.44 -6.09 -1.94
N PHE A 12 -19.07 -5.21 -1.03
CA PHE A 12 -18.89 -5.54 0.37
C PHE A 12 -19.53 -4.45 1.21
N SER A 13 -19.91 -4.78 2.45
CA SER A 13 -20.56 -3.80 3.30
C SER A 13 -19.61 -2.65 3.65
N VAL A 14 -20.18 -1.50 3.90
CA VAL A 14 -19.40 -0.33 4.34
C VAL A 14 -18.65 -0.64 5.62
N GLU A 15 -19.28 -1.39 6.53
CA GLU A 15 -18.68 -1.76 7.80
C GLU A 15 -17.40 -2.56 7.60
N VAL A 16 -17.45 -3.59 6.74
CA VAL A 16 -16.29 -4.44 6.46
C VAL A 16 -15.18 -3.62 5.83
N LYS A 17 -15.53 -2.76 4.87
CA LYS A 17 -14.53 -1.93 4.20
C LYS A 17 -13.87 -0.95 5.17
N LYS A 18 -14.65 -0.34 6.05
CA LYS A 18 -14.11 0.61 7.03
C LYS A 18 -13.13 -0.08 7.98
N LYS A 19 -13.49 -1.27 8.47
CA LYS A 19 -12.61 -2.04 9.34
C LYS A 19 -11.32 -2.46 8.63
N LEU A 20 -11.47 -2.91 7.39
CA LEU A 20 -10.30 -3.30 6.60
C LEU A 20 -9.41 -2.11 6.32
N ALA A 21 -9.98 -0.94 5.98
CA ALA A 21 -9.19 0.27 5.77
C ALA A 21 -8.38 0.62 7.02
N ARG A 22 -9.00 0.52 8.21
CA ARG A 22 -8.29 0.77 9.46
C ARG A 22 -7.12 -0.20 9.61
N ARG A 23 -7.38 -1.48 9.36
CA ARG A 23 -6.35 -2.51 9.48
C ARG A 23 -5.20 -2.27 8.49
N MET A 24 -5.53 -1.96 7.25
CA MET A 24 -4.52 -1.71 6.23
C MET A 24 -3.67 -0.48 6.56
N GLY A 25 -4.31 0.57 7.06
CA GLY A 25 -3.58 1.77 7.49
C GLY A 25 -2.60 1.47 8.62
N ASP A 26 -3.02 0.68 9.60
CA ASP A 26 -2.15 0.32 10.73
C ASP A 26 -0.99 -0.56 10.28
N ILE A 27 -1.26 -1.52 9.39
CA ILE A 27 -0.21 -2.38 8.83
C ILE A 27 0.83 -1.53 8.08
N PHE A 28 0.34 -0.62 7.25
CA PHE A 28 1.24 0.24 6.48
C PHE A 28 2.10 1.09 7.41
N ALA A 29 1.49 1.70 8.40
CA ALA A 29 2.20 2.59 9.32
C ALA A 29 3.30 1.86 10.07
N GLU A 30 3.00 0.66 10.54
CA GLU A 30 3.96 -0.12 11.29
C GLU A 30 5.14 -0.59 10.42
N ILE A 31 4.83 -1.19 9.27
CA ILE A 31 5.87 -1.78 8.43
C ILE A 31 6.67 -0.71 7.70
N MET A 32 6.02 0.36 7.28
CA MET A 32 6.67 1.39 6.48
C MET A 32 7.17 2.58 7.30
N GLU A 33 7.07 2.49 8.61
CA GLU A 33 7.63 3.48 9.55
C GLU A 33 7.05 4.87 9.33
N THR A 34 5.72 4.94 9.39
CA THR A 34 5.00 6.20 9.27
C THR A 34 3.79 6.17 10.21
N THR A 35 2.85 7.08 10.04
CA THR A 35 1.65 7.13 10.87
C THR A 35 0.43 6.79 10.03
N PRO A 36 -0.63 6.22 10.65
CA PRO A 36 -1.84 5.86 9.89
C PRO A 36 -2.53 7.06 9.25
N GLU A 37 -2.38 8.25 9.82
CA GLU A 37 -3.00 9.45 9.27
C GLU A 37 -2.54 9.77 7.86
N GLN A 38 -1.38 9.26 7.47
CA GLN A 38 -0.84 9.51 6.15
C GLN A 38 -1.41 8.57 5.09
N VAL A 39 -2.15 7.53 5.49
CA VAL A 39 -2.55 6.46 4.58
C VAL A 39 -3.98 6.68 4.10
N THR A 40 -4.16 6.64 2.79
CA THR A 40 -5.49 6.65 2.18
C THR A 40 -5.75 5.28 1.58
N VAL A 41 -6.92 4.71 1.86
CA VAL A 41 -7.32 3.41 1.32
C VAL A 41 -8.60 3.59 0.52
N ALA A 42 -8.61 3.07 -0.70
CA ALA A 42 -9.77 3.13 -1.57
C ALA A 42 -10.17 1.72 -2.00
N PHE A 43 -11.47 1.49 -2.10
CA PHE A 43 -12.01 0.23 -2.61
C PHE A 43 -12.77 0.53 -3.90
N ARG A 44 -12.34 -0.11 -4.98
CA ARG A 44 -13.06 -0.01 -6.25
C ARG A 44 -13.79 -1.32 -6.45
N GLU A 45 -15.09 -1.28 -6.24
CA GLU A 45 -15.93 -2.45 -6.36
C GLU A 45 -16.42 -2.54 -7.79
N LEU A 46 -15.81 -3.43 -8.56
CA LEU A 46 -16.07 -3.54 -9.99
C LEU A 46 -17.27 -4.44 -10.28
N GLY A 47 -17.83 -5.04 -9.24
CA GLY A 47 -19.00 -5.89 -9.38
C GLY A 47 -18.69 -7.27 -9.91
N GLU A 48 -19.71 -8.09 -10.00
CA GLU A 48 -19.58 -9.43 -10.57
C GLU A 48 -19.19 -9.29 -12.04
N GLY A 49 -18.13 -10.00 -12.43
CA GLY A 49 -17.65 -9.97 -13.80
C GLY A 49 -16.84 -8.74 -14.17
N GLY A 50 -16.43 -7.93 -13.19
CA GLY A 50 -15.74 -6.69 -13.47
C GLY A 50 -14.22 -6.80 -13.53
N ILE A 51 -13.63 -7.87 -13.00
CA ILE A 51 -12.18 -8.01 -12.97
C ILE A 51 -11.80 -9.49 -13.05
N TRP A 52 -10.88 -9.82 -13.94
CA TRP A 52 -10.56 -11.19 -14.30
C TRP A 52 -9.07 -11.42 -14.38
N ARG A 53 -8.65 -12.61 -13.97
CA ARG A 53 -7.33 -13.12 -14.30
C ARG A 53 -7.48 -14.13 -15.42
N CYS A 54 -6.74 -13.94 -16.52
CA CYS A 54 -6.96 -14.70 -17.72
C CYS A 54 -6.50 -16.15 -17.62
N GLY A 55 -5.28 -16.39 -17.13
CA GLY A 55 -4.74 -17.73 -17.06
C GLY A 55 -4.67 -18.40 -18.43
N HIS A 56 -4.56 -19.72 -18.42
CA HIS A 56 -4.52 -20.52 -19.65
C HIS A 56 -5.88 -21.08 -20.01
N GLY A 57 -6.76 -21.26 -19.04
CA GLY A 57 -8.09 -21.79 -19.27
C GLY A 57 -9.14 -20.70 -19.21
N GLU A 58 -10.23 -20.98 -18.52
CA GLU A 58 -11.27 -19.98 -18.33
C GLU A 58 -10.76 -18.85 -17.43
N PRO A 59 -11.03 -17.60 -17.75
CA PRO A 59 -10.71 -16.51 -16.83
C PRO A 59 -11.44 -16.68 -15.50
N ASP A 60 -10.75 -16.34 -14.44
CA ASP A 60 -11.30 -16.41 -13.08
C ASP A 60 -11.39 -15.02 -12.46
N PRO A 61 -12.38 -14.77 -11.60
CA PRO A 61 -12.43 -13.51 -10.84
C PRO A 61 -11.13 -13.32 -10.04
N ALA A 62 -10.68 -12.08 -10.01
CA ALA A 62 -9.42 -11.73 -9.35
C ALA A 62 -9.59 -10.42 -8.60
N ALA A 63 -8.56 -10.06 -7.82
CA ALA A 63 -8.48 -8.78 -7.15
C ALA A 63 -7.06 -8.24 -7.33
N LEU A 64 -6.92 -6.94 -7.25
CA LEU A 64 -5.62 -6.29 -7.40
C LEU A 64 -5.47 -5.21 -6.34
N LEU A 65 -4.38 -5.26 -5.60
CA LEU A 65 -4.02 -4.21 -4.66
C LEU A 65 -2.90 -3.38 -5.26
N MET A 66 -3.17 -2.11 -5.46
CA MET A 66 -2.19 -1.15 -5.95
C MET A 66 -1.70 -0.33 -4.77
N CYS A 67 -0.39 -0.33 -4.54
CA CYS A 67 0.24 0.47 -3.50
C CYS A 67 1.04 1.58 -4.17
N ASP A 68 0.53 2.78 -4.08
CA ASP A 68 1.13 3.96 -4.66
C ASP A 68 1.87 4.68 -3.54
N ILE A 69 3.21 4.63 -3.56
CA ILE A 69 4.00 5.02 -2.41
C ILE A 69 5.18 5.90 -2.81
N ARG A 70 5.72 6.60 -1.83
CA ARG A 70 6.96 7.33 -1.98
C ARG A 70 8.12 6.35 -2.11
N ARG A 71 9.01 6.58 -3.05
CA ARG A 71 10.17 5.72 -3.27
C ARG A 71 11.17 5.83 -2.12
N GLY A 72 12.05 4.85 -2.00
CA GLY A 72 13.16 4.88 -1.05
C GLY A 72 13.22 3.68 -0.12
N ARG A 73 12.12 2.95 0.03
CA ARG A 73 12.13 1.78 0.89
C ARG A 73 12.61 0.56 0.13
N PRO A 74 13.41 -0.32 0.76
CA PRO A 74 13.98 -1.47 0.06
C PRO A 74 12.92 -2.52 -0.27
N THR A 75 13.27 -3.38 -1.22
CA THR A 75 12.38 -4.45 -1.68
C THR A 75 11.92 -5.35 -0.53
N SER A 76 12.80 -5.64 0.43
CA SER A 76 12.44 -6.49 1.57
C SER A 76 11.32 -5.89 2.42
N GLN A 77 11.33 -4.58 2.60
CA GLN A 77 10.30 -3.89 3.37
C GLN A 77 8.98 -3.87 2.60
N ARG A 78 9.05 -3.65 1.28
CA ARG A 78 7.86 -3.70 0.43
C ARG A 78 7.26 -5.11 0.39
N ALA A 79 8.11 -6.14 0.39
CA ALA A 79 7.64 -7.52 0.42
C ALA A 79 6.89 -7.84 1.70
N LYS A 80 7.41 -7.38 2.85
CA LYS A 80 6.71 -7.54 4.13
C LYS A 80 5.35 -6.87 4.10
N LEU A 81 5.29 -5.67 3.54
CA LEU A 81 4.04 -4.93 3.44
C LEU A 81 3.04 -5.69 2.58
N ALA A 82 3.48 -6.16 1.40
CA ALA A 82 2.60 -6.88 0.49
C ALA A 82 2.01 -8.11 1.17
N GLU A 83 2.85 -8.88 1.84
CA GLU A 83 2.43 -10.10 2.53
C GLU A 83 1.38 -9.81 3.59
N ALA A 84 1.62 -8.81 4.42
CA ALA A 84 0.71 -8.46 5.50
C ALA A 84 -0.62 -7.91 4.98
N LEU A 85 -0.57 -7.09 3.93
CA LEU A 85 -1.79 -6.53 3.33
C LEU A 85 -2.62 -7.62 2.65
N VAL A 86 -1.97 -8.55 1.94
CA VAL A 86 -2.69 -9.66 1.30
C VAL A 86 -3.41 -10.48 2.36
N ASP A 87 -2.71 -10.81 3.45
CA ASP A 87 -3.30 -11.59 4.53
C ASP A 87 -4.54 -10.90 5.09
N ALA A 88 -4.45 -9.61 5.34
CA ALA A 88 -5.58 -8.84 5.89
C ALA A 88 -6.77 -8.82 4.93
N CYS A 89 -6.50 -8.58 3.64
CA CYS A 89 -7.56 -8.50 2.64
C CYS A 89 -8.23 -9.86 2.42
N VAL A 90 -7.44 -10.93 2.33
CA VAL A 90 -7.96 -12.27 2.14
C VAL A 90 -8.89 -12.66 3.27
N LYS A 91 -8.47 -12.39 4.50
CA LYS A 91 -9.27 -12.75 5.68
C LYS A 91 -10.53 -11.91 5.81
N ALA A 92 -10.43 -10.62 5.55
CA ALA A 92 -11.56 -9.71 5.72
C ALA A 92 -12.63 -9.91 4.65
N LEU A 93 -12.23 -10.21 3.42
CA LEU A 93 -13.13 -10.23 2.26
C LEU A 93 -13.35 -11.63 1.69
N ASP A 94 -12.80 -12.65 2.34
CA ASP A 94 -12.92 -14.03 1.89
C ASP A 94 -12.44 -14.20 0.44
N LEU A 95 -11.30 -13.60 0.14
CA LEU A 95 -10.69 -13.73 -1.17
C LEU A 95 -9.74 -14.91 -1.20
N LYS A 96 -9.43 -15.39 -2.41
CA LYS A 96 -8.40 -16.42 -2.57
C LYS A 96 -7.05 -15.72 -2.69
N ALA A 97 -6.08 -16.15 -1.87
CA ALA A 97 -4.76 -15.53 -1.87
C ALA A 97 -4.10 -15.58 -3.24
N ASN A 98 -4.28 -16.68 -3.98
CA ASN A 98 -3.68 -16.82 -5.30
C ASN A 98 -4.42 -16.04 -6.39
N ARG A 99 -5.46 -15.31 -6.03
CA ARG A 99 -6.20 -14.44 -6.95
C ARG A 99 -6.05 -12.97 -6.59
N LEU A 100 -5.22 -12.65 -5.61
CA LEU A 100 -4.94 -11.27 -5.22
C LEU A 100 -3.48 -10.96 -5.52
N SER A 101 -3.25 -10.04 -6.43
CA SER A 101 -1.91 -9.57 -6.75
C SER A 101 -1.69 -8.19 -6.13
N VAL A 102 -0.42 -7.88 -5.86
CA VAL A 102 -0.03 -6.57 -5.33
C VAL A 102 0.95 -5.94 -6.31
N GLU A 103 0.71 -4.69 -6.64
CA GLU A 103 1.62 -3.90 -7.46
C GLU A 103 2.00 -2.64 -6.72
N PHE A 104 3.22 -2.21 -6.91
CA PHE A 104 3.70 -0.95 -6.35
C PHE A 104 3.96 0.03 -7.46
N THR A 105 3.48 1.26 -7.28
CA THR A 105 3.96 2.40 -8.04
C THR A 105 4.72 3.27 -7.07
N GLN A 106 5.87 3.76 -7.48
CA GLN A 106 6.73 4.54 -6.60
C GLN A 106 6.98 5.91 -7.20
N HIS A 107 6.85 6.93 -6.36
CA HIS A 107 7.03 8.31 -6.76
C HIS A 107 8.16 8.95 -5.98
N ALA A 108 8.83 9.89 -6.61
CA ALA A 108 9.73 10.79 -5.90
C ALA A 108 8.90 11.61 -4.90
N GLY A 109 9.54 12.01 -3.82
CA GLY A 109 8.83 12.80 -2.80
C GLY A 109 8.25 14.09 -3.36
N ASP A 110 8.93 14.70 -4.33
CA ASP A 110 8.48 15.95 -4.94
C ASP A 110 7.33 15.77 -5.94
N GLU A 111 6.82 14.56 -6.07
CA GLU A 111 5.62 14.30 -6.84
C GLU A 111 4.38 14.11 -5.94
N MET A 112 4.56 14.24 -4.63
CA MET A 112 3.49 14.01 -3.66
C MET A 112 3.26 15.29 -2.85
N TYR A 113 2.21 16.01 -3.20
CA TYR A 113 1.87 17.28 -2.57
C TYR A 113 0.73 17.09 -1.56
N LYS A 114 0.84 17.72 -0.42
CA LYS A 114 -0.20 17.67 0.59
C LYS A 114 -0.37 19.05 1.22
N MET A 115 -1.59 19.55 1.19
CA MET A 115 -1.91 20.90 1.71
C MET A 115 -1.58 21.02 3.19
N GLU A 116 -1.91 20.02 3.99
CA GLU A 116 -1.63 20.04 5.42
C GLU A 116 -0.15 20.20 5.73
N ARG A 117 0.69 19.60 4.89
CA ARG A 117 2.14 19.67 5.05
C ARG A 117 2.70 20.98 4.48
N GLY A 118 1.92 21.62 3.61
CA GLY A 118 2.32 22.87 2.99
C GLY A 118 3.25 22.68 1.79
N GLY A 119 3.25 21.49 1.16
CA GLY A 119 4.09 21.30 0.01
C GLY A 119 4.43 19.85 -0.28
N PHE A 120 5.48 19.69 -1.06
CA PHE A 120 5.99 18.39 -1.46
C PHE A 120 6.80 17.74 -0.35
N ASN A 121 6.97 16.45 -0.46
CA ASN A 121 7.76 15.66 0.47
C ASN A 121 9.13 15.38 -0.13
N GLY A 122 10.05 14.83 0.68
CA GLY A 122 11.30 14.27 0.17
C GLY A 122 11.15 12.77 -0.01
N ASP A 123 12.15 12.14 -0.61
CA ASP A 123 12.19 10.69 -0.68
C ASP A 123 12.40 10.13 0.72
N PHE A 124 11.95 8.89 0.93
CA PHE A 124 12.19 8.22 2.20
C PHE A 124 13.69 7.87 2.30
N GLU A 125 14.30 8.25 3.43
CA GLU A 125 15.70 7.93 3.70
C GLU A 125 15.82 7.43 5.14
N LYS A 126 15.93 6.12 5.26
CA LYS A 126 15.95 5.48 6.58
C LYS A 126 17.20 5.86 7.38
N THR A 127 18.31 6.02 6.71
CA THR A 127 19.60 6.31 7.37
C THR A 127 19.82 7.77 7.68
N LYS A 128 18.96 8.64 7.22
CA LYS A 128 19.16 10.07 7.37
C LYS A 128 19.24 10.50 8.84
N VAL A 129 18.43 9.90 9.67
CA VAL A 129 18.42 10.22 11.10
C VAL A 129 19.75 9.87 11.74
N HIS A 130 20.33 8.76 11.33
CA HIS A 130 21.61 8.30 11.90
C HIS A 130 22.77 9.18 11.49
N THR A 131 22.68 9.80 10.34
CA THR A 131 23.75 10.66 9.83
C THR A 131 24.01 11.82 10.77
N TYR A 132 22.98 12.38 11.35
CA TYR A 132 23.13 13.54 12.21
C TYR A 132 23.85 13.26 13.51
N THR A 133 23.83 12.05 13.94
CA THR A 133 24.53 11.70 15.16
C THR A 133 25.98 11.40 14.93
N THR A 134 26.36 11.15 13.74
CA THR A 134 27.70 10.80 13.43
C THR A 134 28.46 11.94 12.84
N THR A 135 28.23 12.54 12.28
CA THR A 135 28.76 13.21 11.64
C THR A 135 28.87 13.61 11.08
N ILE A 136 28.64 13.24 10.82
CA ILE A 136 28.42 13.15 10.18
C ILE A 136 28.80 12.72 9.45
N ILE A 137 29.14 12.43 9.37
CA ILE A 137 29.40 11.84 8.73
C ILE A 137 29.20 11.14 7.94
N PHE A 138 28.94 10.91 7.60
CA PHE A 138 28.72 10.10 6.87
C PHE A 138 27.78 10.26 6.17
N VAL A 139 27.60 10.74 5.74
CA VAL A 139 26.85 10.97 5.44
C VAL A 139 25.94 10.79 5.11
N GLY A 140 25.60 10.93 4.90
CA GLY A 140 24.62 10.85 4.87
C GLY A 140 24.27 10.22 4.43
N THR A 141 24.68 9.87 4.52
CA THR A 141 24.30 9.17 4.14
C THR A 141 23.40 9.12 4.35
#